data_f310fc020bf26779b55948cb21fb6f8b
#
_entry.id   f310fc020bf26779b55948cb21fb6f8b
#
_cell.length_a   1.000
_cell.length_b   1.000
_cell.length_c   1.000
_cell.angle_alpha   90.00
_cell.angle_beta   90.00
_cell.angle_gamma   90.00
#
_symmetry.space_group_name_H-M   'P 1'
#
loop_
_entity.id
_entity.type
_entity.pdbx_description
1 polymer ?
#
loop_
_entity_poly.entity_id
_entity_poly.type
_entity_poly.pdbx_seq_one_letter_code
_entity_poly.pdbx_strand_id
1 'polypeptide(L)'
;MTVFEKTDRFLRNLYETAFYFAVMAVKENFRNYVGRAGTVGAPKPSVVILGNGPSLAEDLPRLIARGEHTAKDVMAVNYFALDERFGTVRPAYYVFSATASAATAWRNSTARLPKR
;
A
#
# COMPACT_ATOMS: atom_id res chain seq x y z
N MET A 1 4.45 34.70 -22.90
CA MET A 1 5.01 34.51 -21.57
C MET A 1 6.26 35.36 -21.42
N THR A 2 6.23 36.27 -20.51
CA THR A 2 7.40 37.09 -20.17
C THR A 2 8.43 36.27 -19.36
N VAL A 3 9.70 36.72 -19.40
CA VAL A 3 10.77 36.06 -18.60
C VAL A 3 10.43 36.08 -17.11
N PHE A 4 9.73 37.11 -16.66
CA PHE A 4 9.26 37.27 -15.27
C PHE A 4 8.28 36.16 -14.86
N GLU A 5 7.31 35.85 -15.69
CA GLU A 5 6.32 34.79 -15.40
C GLU A 5 6.94 33.39 -15.37
N LYS A 6 7.93 33.15 -16.23
CA LYS A 6 8.68 31.87 -16.21
C LYS A 6 9.50 31.73 -14.95
N THR A 7 10.14 32.80 -14.50
CA THR A 7 10.95 32.80 -13.28
C THR A 7 10.08 32.61 -12.04
N ASP A 8 8.95 33.29 -11.96
CA ASP A 8 8.01 33.17 -10.85
C ASP A 8 7.45 31.74 -10.76
N ARG A 9 7.06 31.16 -11.89
CA ARG A 9 6.61 29.76 -11.94
C ARG A 9 7.68 28.77 -11.52
N PHE A 10 8.92 28.99 -11.96
CA PHE A 10 10.06 28.15 -11.57
C PHE A 10 10.34 28.22 -10.07
N LEU A 11 10.37 29.41 -9.51
CA LEU A 11 10.57 29.61 -8.08
C LEU A 11 9.47 29.00 -7.24
N ARG A 12 8.22 29.12 -7.68
CA ARG A 12 7.07 28.49 -7.00
C ARG A 12 7.19 26.97 -7.01
N ASN A 13 7.46 26.38 -8.17
CA ASN A 13 7.62 24.92 -8.28
C ASN A 13 8.79 24.41 -7.44
N LEU A 14 9.88 25.16 -7.39
CA LEU A 14 11.04 24.82 -6.56
C LEU A 14 10.69 24.86 -5.06
N TYR A 15 9.98 25.91 -4.63
CA TYR A 15 9.51 26.03 -3.27
C TYR A 15 8.54 24.91 -2.88
N GLU A 16 7.54 24.63 -3.70
CA GLU A 16 6.58 23.55 -3.47
C GLU A 16 7.26 22.19 -3.38
N THR A 17 8.18 21.90 -4.29
CA THR A 17 8.93 20.65 -4.29
C THR A 17 9.76 20.51 -3.00
N ALA A 18 10.48 21.55 -2.61
CA ALA A 18 11.27 21.55 -1.38
C ALA A 18 10.38 21.39 -0.14
N PHE A 19 9.22 22.05 -0.12
CA PHE A 19 8.25 21.95 0.97
C PHE A 19 7.68 20.54 1.11
N TYR A 20 7.26 19.93 0.01
CA TYR A 20 6.75 18.56 0.03
C TYR A 20 7.82 17.54 0.42
N PHE A 21 9.06 17.73 -0.02
CA PHE A 21 10.19 16.91 0.43
C PHE A 21 10.42 17.01 1.93
N ALA A 22 10.38 18.22 2.48
CA ALA A 22 10.54 18.45 3.92
C ALA A 22 9.39 17.79 4.71
N VAL A 23 8.15 17.92 4.25
CA VAL A 23 6.99 17.29 4.88
C VAL A 23 7.09 15.77 4.83
N MET A 24 7.50 15.19 3.72
CA MET A 24 7.74 13.74 3.61
C MET A 24 8.83 13.27 4.57
N ALA A 25 9.96 13.97 4.62
CA ALA A 25 11.05 13.61 5.51
C ALA A 25 10.66 13.64 7.00
N VAL A 26 9.80 14.57 7.40
CA VAL A 26 9.31 14.68 8.78
C VAL A 26 8.21 13.66 9.10
N LYS A 27 7.25 13.47 8.20
CA LYS A 27 6.10 12.60 8.45
C LYS A 27 6.39 11.12 8.26
N GLU A 28 7.23 10.79 7.31
CA GLU A 28 7.39 9.40 6.86
C GLU A 28 8.58 8.69 7.52
N ASN A 29 9.43 9.40 8.20
CA ASN A 29 10.52 8.83 8.96
C ASN A 29 11.26 7.70 8.19
N PHE A 30 11.83 8.03 7.04
CA PHE A 30 12.45 7.12 6.07
C PHE A 30 13.36 6.03 6.67
N ARG A 31 13.90 6.27 7.85
CA ARG A 31 14.78 5.31 8.54
C ARG A 31 14.10 4.02 8.97
N ASN A 32 12.78 4.02 9.13
CA ASN A 32 12.08 2.89 9.73
C ASN A 32 11.55 1.87 8.72
N TYR A 33 11.48 2.21 7.44
CA TYR A 33 10.86 1.33 6.44
C TYR A 33 11.83 0.28 5.89
N VAL A 34 13.07 0.66 5.65
CA VAL A 34 14.07 -0.24 5.05
C VAL A 34 14.55 -1.31 6.04
N GLY A 35 14.58 -1.02 7.34
CA GLY A 35 15.04 -1.96 8.36
C GLY A 35 14.00 -2.96 8.86
N ARG A 36 12.72 -2.74 8.60
CA ARG A 36 11.62 -3.59 9.07
C ARG A 36 11.05 -4.55 8.03
N ALA A 37 11.46 -4.44 6.79
CA ALA A 37 11.02 -5.30 5.70
C ALA A 37 11.42 -6.78 5.90
N GLY A 38 12.34 -7.08 6.78
CA GLY A 38 12.80 -8.45 7.06
C GLY A 38 12.06 -9.20 8.17
N THR A 39 11.00 -8.64 8.74
CA THR A 39 10.29 -9.27 9.88
C THR A 39 9.06 -10.10 9.49
N VAL A 40 8.71 -10.12 8.23
CA VAL A 40 7.61 -10.92 7.70
C VAL A 40 8.18 -12.22 7.19
N GLY A 41 8.18 -13.29 7.97
CA GLY A 41 8.55 -14.67 7.62
C GLY A 41 9.43 -14.91 6.39
N ALA A 42 9.77 -16.13 6.08
CA ALA A 42 10.54 -16.44 4.86
C ALA A 42 9.74 -16.03 3.60
N PRO A 43 10.29 -15.17 2.73
CA PRO A 43 9.60 -14.75 1.52
C PRO A 43 9.40 -15.93 0.57
N LYS A 44 8.21 -16.00 -0.03
CA LYS A 44 7.93 -16.96 -1.09
C LYS A 44 8.56 -16.51 -2.42
N PRO A 45 8.75 -17.43 -3.38
CA PRO A 45 9.46 -17.10 -4.62
C PRO A 45 8.73 -16.12 -5.54
N SER A 46 7.44 -15.90 -5.31
CA SER A 46 6.64 -14.95 -6.11
C SER A 46 5.62 -14.22 -5.26
N VAL A 47 5.21 -13.05 -5.72
CA VAL A 47 4.21 -12.21 -5.07
C VAL A 47 3.07 -11.90 -6.04
N VAL A 48 1.85 -11.95 -5.54
CA VAL A 48 0.64 -11.48 -6.25
C VAL A 48 0.24 -10.14 -5.66
N ILE A 49 0.09 -9.15 -6.52
CA ILE A 49 -0.35 -7.81 -6.13
C ILE A 49 -1.83 -7.67 -6.46
N LEU A 50 -2.65 -7.43 -5.44
CA LEU A 50 -4.08 -7.20 -5.59
C LEU A 50 -4.34 -5.69 -5.71
N GLY A 51 -4.62 -5.25 -6.92
CA GLY A 51 -5.09 -3.88 -7.18
C GLY A 51 -6.57 -3.71 -6.85
N ASN A 52 -7.01 -2.47 -6.64
CA ASN A 52 -8.41 -2.15 -6.37
C ASN A 52 -9.23 -1.89 -7.65
N GLY A 53 -8.86 -2.50 -8.76
CA GLY A 53 -9.60 -2.37 -10.01
C GLY A 53 -10.91 -3.19 -10.02
N PRO A 54 -11.83 -2.90 -10.96
CA PRO A 54 -13.10 -3.61 -11.06
C PRO A 54 -12.94 -5.10 -11.41
N SER A 55 -11.85 -5.49 -12.06
CA SER A 55 -11.55 -6.89 -12.37
C SER A 55 -11.26 -7.74 -11.13
N LEU A 56 -10.93 -7.13 -10.01
CA LEU A 56 -10.62 -7.87 -8.78
C LEU A 56 -11.79 -8.78 -8.35
N ALA A 57 -13.04 -8.33 -8.54
CA ALA A 57 -14.21 -9.10 -8.19
C ALA A 57 -14.31 -10.43 -8.95
N GLU A 58 -13.79 -10.49 -10.18
CA GLU A 58 -13.78 -11.69 -11.01
C GLU A 58 -12.51 -12.53 -10.83
N ASP A 59 -11.37 -11.86 -10.69
CA ASP A 59 -10.06 -12.50 -10.64
C ASP A 59 -9.75 -13.14 -9.28
N LEU A 60 -10.20 -12.52 -8.19
CA LEU A 60 -9.92 -12.99 -6.85
C LEU A 60 -10.50 -14.37 -6.53
N PRO A 61 -11.76 -14.69 -6.89
CA PRO A 61 -12.29 -16.04 -6.72
C PRO A 61 -11.49 -17.09 -7.48
N ARG A 62 -11.01 -16.77 -8.68
CA ARG A 62 -10.18 -17.67 -9.50
C ARG A 62 -8.81 -17.90 -8.85
N LEU A 63 -8.20 -16.86 -8.32
CA LEU A 63 -6.93 -16.92 -7.61
C LEU A 63 -7.04 -17.81 -6.37
N ILE A 64 -8.10 -17.65 -5.60
CA ILE A 64 -8.38 -18.49 -4.41
C ILE A 64 -8.63 -19.95 -4.82
N ALA A 65 -9.43 -20.19 -5.85
CA ALA A 65 -9.72 -21.53 -6.33
C ALA A 65 -8.47 -22.28 -6.82
N ARG A 66 -7.49 -21.57 -7.36
CA ARG A 66 -6.17 -22.13 -7.76
C ARG A 66 -5.20 -22.33 -6.60
N GLY A 67 -5.52 -21.87 -5.40
CA GLY A 67 -4.64 -21.94 -4.26
C GLY A 67 -3.44 -20.99 -4.33
N GLU A 68 -3.44 -20.02 -5.24
CA GLU A 68 -2.32 -19.08 -5.42
C GLU A 68 -2.12 -18.17 -4.23
N HIS A 69 -3.18 -17.87 -3.47
CA HIS A 69 -3.12 -17.06 -2.24
C HIS A 69 -2.32 -17.73 -1.11
N THR A 70 -2.15 -19.04 -1.15
CA THR A 70 -1.33 -19.79 -0.18
C THR A 70 0.04 -20.13 -0.72
N ALA A 71 0.16 -20.37 -2.04
CA ALA A 71 1.41 -20.72 -2.70
C ALA A 71 2.34 -19.53 -2.91
N LYS A 72 1.78 -18.32 -3.02
CA LYS A 72 2.50 -17.06 -3.26
C LYS A 72 2.27 -16.09 -2.12
N ASP A 73 3.19 -15.16 -1.93
CA ASP A 73 2.93 -14.01 -1.07
C ASP A 73 1.90 -13.11 -1.73
N VAL A 74 1.02 -12.54 -0.94
CA VAL A 74 0.00 -11.61 -1.43
C VAL A 74 0.26 -10.23 -0.88
N MET A 75 0.31 -9.24 -1.77
CA MET A 75 0.37 -7.83 -1.42
C MET A 75 -0.97 -7.19 -1.76
N ALA A 76 -1.62 -6.62 -0.77
CA ALA A 76 -2.88 -5.90 -0.96
C ALA A 76 -2.68 -4.40 -0.77
N VAL A 77 -3.60 -3.60 -1.29
CA VAL A 77 -3.53 -2.14 -1.25
C VAL A 77 -4.81 -1.52 -0.72
N ASN A 78 -4.68 -0.38 -0.06
CA ASN A 78 -5.77 0.50 0.36
C ASN A 78 -6.93 -0.19 1.08
N TYR A 79 -8.11 -0.25 0.46
CA TYR A 79 -9.36 -0.71 1.09
C TYR A 79 -9.62 -2.22 1.02
N PHE A 80 -8.68 -3.01 0.56
CA PHE A 80 -8.86 -4.46 0.49
C PHE A 80 -9.21 -5.09 1.86
N ALA A 81 -8.80 -4.48 2.95
CA ALA A 81 -9.13 -4.90 4.30
C ALA A 81 -10.65 -4.91 4.60
N LEU A 82 -11.45 -4.19 3.80
CA LEU A 82 -12.91 -4.17 3.88
C LEU A 82 -13.58 -5.28 3.07
N ASP A 83 -12.83 -5.98 2.22
CA ASP A 83 -13.34 -7.11 1.44
C ASP A 83 -13.60 -8.30 2.37
N GLU A 84 -14.72 -8.98 2.17
CA GLU A 84 -15.08 -10.17 2.94
C GLU A 84 -14.09 -11.33 2.80
N ARG A 85 -13.34 -11.37 1.68
CA ARG A 85 -12.30 -12.37 1.39
C ARG A 85 -10.95 -12.07 2.02
N PHE A 86 -10.82 -10.94 2.70
CA PHE A 86 -9.59 -10.56 3.41
C PHE A 86 -9.11 -11.64 4.38
N GLY A 87 -10.03 -12.23 5.15
CA GLY A 87 -9.73 -13.28 6.10
C GLY A 87 -9.24 -14.59 5.45
N THR A 88 -9.68 -14.88 4.23
CA THR A 88 -9.24 -16.04 3.44
C THR A 88 -7.88 -15.81 2.81
N VAL A 89 -7.68 -14.65 2.21
CA VAL A 89 -6.45 -14.33 1.48
C VAL A 89 -5.28 -14.06 2.43
N ARG A 90 -5.50 -13.36 3.52
CA ARG A 90 -4.49 -13.00 4.53
C ARG A 90 -3.21 -12.45 3.90
N PRO A 91 -3.23 -11.22 3.33
CA PRO A 91 -2.08 -10.64 2.68
C PRO A 91 -0.86 -10.57 3.61
N ALA A 92 0.30 -10.98 3.11
CA ALA A 92 1.56 -10.87 3.84
C ALA A 92 2.07 -9.42 3.86
N TYR A 93 1.75 -8.66 2.83
CA TYR A 93 2.15 -7.25 2.68
C TYR A 93 0.91 -6.39 2.43
N TYR A 94 0.93 -5.20 2.98
CA TYR A 94 -0.15 -4.25 2.80
C TYR A 94 0.41 -2.84 2.56
N VAL A 95 -0.02 -2.20 1.47
CA VAL A 95 0.41 -0.86 1.09
C VAL A 95 -0.75 0.12 1.19
N PHE A 96 -0.55 1.17 1.95
CA PHE A 96 -1.50 2.28 2.05
C PHE A 96 -0.97 3.46 1.22
N SER A 97 -1.60 3.74 0.11
CA SER A 97 -1.34 4.93 -0.70
C SER A 97 -2.42 6.00 -0.54
N ALA A 98 -3.42 5.72 0.28
CA ALA A 98 -4.55 6.58 0.53
C ALA A 98 -4.62 7.01 2.00
N THR A 99 -5.70 7.69 2.35
CA THR A 99 -5.96 8.35 3.61
C THR A 99 -5.88 7.46 4.85
N ALA A 100 -5.85 8.10 6.03
CA ALA A 100 -5.91 7.45 7.34
C ALA A 100 -7.07 6.46 7.51
N SER A 101 -8.16 6.62 6.76
CA SER A 101 -9.31 5.70 6.77
C SER A 101 -8.96 4.28 6.30
N ALA A 102 -8.09 4.13 5.30
CA ALA A 102 -7.65 2.82 4.85
C ALA A 102 -6.80 2.11 5.92
N ALA A 103 -5.92 2.82 6.59
CA ALA A 103 -5.14 2.30 7.69
C ALA A 103 -6.01 1.89 8.89
N THR A 104 -7.07 2.64 9.16
CA THR A 104 -8.05 2.29 10.20
C THR A 104 -8.83 1.03 9.82
N ALA A 105 -9.25 0.91 8.57
CA ALA A 105 -9.91 -0.29 8.06
C ALA A 105 -9.03 -1.54 8.21
N TRP A 106 -7.75 -1.45 7.87
CA TRP A 106 -6.77 -2.50 8.08
C TRP A 106 -6.69 -2.92 9.57
N ARG A 107 -6.52 -1.95 10.46
CA ARG A 107 -6.41 -2.20 11.90
C ARG A 107 -7.63 -2.94 12.44
N ASN A 108 -8.82 -2.51 12.06
CA ASN A 108 -10.06 -3.11 12.50
C ASN A 108 -10.26 -4.53 11.94
N SER A 109 -9.83 -4.78 10.71
CA SER A 109 -9.95 -6.09 10.07
C SER A 109 -8.96 -7.10 10.66
N THR A 110 -7.73 -6.69 10.92
CA THR A 110 -6.72 -7.57 11.53
C THR A 110 -7.05 -7.94 12.98
N ALA A 111 -7.73 -7.04 13.71
CA ALA A 111 -8.20 -7.33 15.07
C ALA A 111 -9.25 -8.45 15.12
N ARG A 112 -9.94 -8.73 14.01
CA ARG A 112 -10.95 -9.80 13.92
C ARG A 112 -10.38 -11.15 13.51
N LEU A 113 -9.12 -11.19 13.07
CA LEU A 113 -8.50 -12.46 12.70
C LEU A 113 -8.12 -13.24 13.96
N PRO A 114 -8.34 -14.56 13.97
CA PRO A 114 -7.88 -15.39 15.10
C PRO A 114 -6.36 -15.28 15.19
N LYS A 115 -5.87 -15.16 16.43
CA LYS A 115 -4.44 -15.21 16.69
C LYS A 115 -3.90 -16.57 16.25
N ARG A 116 -2.84 -16.56 15.50
CA ARG A 116 -2.12 -17.79 15.12
C ARG A 116 -1.44 -18.37 16.35
#